data_32d3033231b18ac07b136c8db9b1406a
#
_entry.id   32d3033231b18ac07b136c8db9b1406a
#
_cell.length_a   1.000
_cell.length_b   1.000
_cell.length_c   1.000
_cell.angle_alpha   90.00
_cell.angle_beta   90.00
_cell.angle_gamma   90.00
#
_symmetry.space_group_name_H-M   'P 1'
#
loop_
_entity.id
_entity.type
_entity.pdbx_description
1 polymer ?
#
loop_
_entity_poly.entity_id
_entity_poly.type
_entity_poly.pdbx_seq_one_letter_code
_entity_poly.pdbx_strand_id
1 'polypeptide(L)'
;MNEISKIFKTVFILIFIFSAQAESKILSIGSPDAKVTVKVFSSLTCPHCATFHTSIFNKLKKEYIDEGLVRFEHHAFPLDLAALNAEVVVRCQTNNETKFKLLEEIYNKQTFWAVGSDINKINDLIKKVGSDFDLTEEKMNACLENSDVQDEILNERIEAQKKYKIESTPTIFVNEKKYSGKVDYKKFKKIIEKNL
;
A
#
# COMPACT_ATOMS: atom_id res chain seq x y z
N MET A 1 -9.21 -40.65 -63.94
CA MET A 1 -7.96 -40.05 -63.37
C MET A 1 -8.39 -38.86 -62.59
N ASN A 2 -8.47 -39.06 -61.29
CA ASN A 2 -9.09 -38.12 -60.36
C ASN A 2 -8.00 -37.37 -59.57
N GLU A 3 -7.94 -36.10 -59.76
CA GLU A 3 -7.16 -35.22 -58.93
C GLU A 3 -7.96 -34.84 -57.69
N ILE A 4 -7.53 -35.32 -56.53
CA ILE A 4 -8.11 -34.99 -55.23
C ILE A 4 -7.46 -33.72 -54.75
N SER A 5 -8.19 -32.61 -54.84
CA SER A 5 -7.85 -31.35 -54.28
C SER A 5 -7.82 -31.43 -52.74
N LYS A 6 -6.62 -31.35 -52.18
CA LYS A 6 -6.42 -31.23 -50.72
C LYS A 6 -6.68 -29.77 -50.26
N ILE A 7 -7.84 -29.54 -49.73
CA ILE A 7 -8.17 -28.27 -49.04
C ILE A 7 -7.45 -28.30 -47.70
N PHE A 8 -6.36 -27.57 -47.57
CA PHE A 8 -5.69 -27.29 -46.31
C PHE A 8 -6.52 -26.21 -45.57
N LYS A 9 -7.33 -26.62 -44.64
CA LYS A 9 -7.97 -25.68 -43.68
C LYS A 9 -6.92 -25.27 -42.66
N THR A 10 -6.32 -24.12 -42.87
CA THR A 10 -5.48 -23.46 -41.85
C THR A 10 -6.39 -22.92 -40.74
N VAL A 11 -6.45 -23.63 -39.62
CA VAL A 11 -7.09 -23.16 -38.41
C VAL A 11 -6.17 -22.16 -37.75
N PHE A 12 -6.52 -20.88 -37.89
CA PHE A 12 -5.82 -19.78 -37.19
C PHE A 12 -6.28 -19.79 -35.75
N ILE A 13 -5.52 -20.46 -34.88
CA ILE A 13 -5.75 -20.40 -33.43
C ILE A 13 -5.28 -19.01 -32.97
N LEU A 14 -6.24 -18.09 -32.75
CA LEU A 14 -5.98 -16.84 -32.04
C LEU A 14 -5.69 -17.19 -30.57
N ILE A 15 -4.39 -17.28 -30.25
CA ILE A 15 -3.97 -17.34 -28.85
C ILE A 15 -4.20 -15.93 -28.25
N PHE A 16 -5.30 -15.76 -27.57
CA PHE A 16 -5.49 -14.61 -26.68
C PHE A 16 -4.50 -14.76 -25.54
N ILE A 17 -3.36 -14.10 -25.66
CA ILE A 17 -2.44 -13.93 -24.53
C ILE A 17 -3.16 -12.99 -23.55
N PHE A 18 -3.84 -13.58 -22.59
CA PHE A 18 -4.29 -12.87 -21.39
C PHE A 18 -3.02 -12.49 -20.64
N SER A 19 -2.52 -11.29 -20.88
CA SER A 19 -1.51 -10.70 -20.00
C SER A 19 -2.17 -10.55 -18.63
N ALA A 20 -1.96 -11.53 -17.75
CA ALA A 20 -2.20 -11.35 -16.35
C ALA A 20 -1.30 -10.17 -15.93
N GLN A 21 -1.87 -8.97 -15.88
CA GLN A 21 -1.23 -7.86 -15.22
C GLN A 21 -1.04 -8.32 -13.78
N ALA A 22 0.21 -8.57 -13.39
CA ALA A 22 0.54 -8.80 -12.01
C ALA A 22 0.03 -7.58 -11.25
N GLU A 23 -1.06 -7.78 -10.49
CA GLU A 23 -1.65 -6.73 -9.67
C GLU A 23 -0.53 -6.20 -8.77
N SER A 24 -0.29 -4.91 -8.84
CA SER A 24 0.76 -4.29 -8.04
C SER A 24 0.52 -4.63 -6.57
N LYS A 25 1.47 -5.32 -5.95
CA LYS A 25 1.42 -5.67 -4.52
C LYS A 25 1.42 -4.43 -3.62
N ILE A 26 1.78 -3.27 -4.19
CA ILE A 26 1.82 -1.98 -3.50
C ILE A 26 0.39 -1.48 -3.25
N LEU A 27 0.10 -1.22 -1.99
CA LEU A 27 -1.19 -0.66 -1.60
C LEU A 27 -1.33 0.77 -2.13
N SER A 28 -2.25 0.98 -3.07
CA SER A 28 -2.41 2.25 -3.76
C SER A 28 -3.87 2.68 -3.88
N ILE A 29 -4.10 4.00 -3.92
CA ILE A 29 -5.41 4.62 -4.11
C ILE A 29 -5.30 5.81 -5.08
N GLY A 30 -6.36 6.11 -5.80
CA GLY A 30 -6.41 7.13 -6.85
C GLY A 30 -6.29 6.52 -8.25
N SER A 31 -6.40 7.34 -9.28
CA SER A 31 -6.34 6.89 -10.67
C SER A 31 -4.96 6.30 -11.02
N PRO A 32 -4.89 5.14 -11.68
CA PRO A 32 -3.62 4.62 -12.20
C PRO A 32 -3.00 5.55 -13.26
N ASP A 33 -3.83 6.37 -13.93
CA ASP A 33 -3.42 7.30 -14.98
C ASP A 33 -3.14 8.71 -14.45
N ALA A 34 -3.12 8.90 -13.12
CA ALA A 34 -2.85 10.20 -12.51
C ALA A 34 -1.46 10.71 -12.90
N LYS A 35 -1.38 12.00 -13.28
CA LYS A 35 -0.10 12.63 -13.65
C LYS A 35 0.92 12.66 -12.53
N VAL A 36 0.46 12.67 -11.29
CA VAL A 36 1.31 12.76 -10.11
C VAL A 36 1.15 11.49 -9.29
N THR A 37 2.27 10.84 -8.98
CA THR A 37 2.32 9.73 -8.03
C THR A 37 3.03 10.17 -6.76
N VAL A 38 2.38 9.98 -5.62
CA VAL A 38 2.96 10.19 -4.30
C VAL A 38 3.27 8.84 -3.67
N LYS A 39 4.55 8.52 -3.53
CA LYS A 39 5.04 7.28 -2.88
C LYS A 39 5.46 7.62 -1.46
N VAL A 40 4.92 6.92 -0.47
CA VAL A 40 5.26 7.12 0.93
C VAL A 40 5.76 5.83 1.56
N PHE A 41 7.03 5.81 1.91
CA PHE A 41 7.66 4.70 2.64
C PHE A 41 7.44 4.92 4.13
N SER A 42 6.63 4.07 4.74
CA SER A 42 6.05 4.30 6.06
C SER A 42 6.12 3.07 6.95
N SER A 43 6.22 3.33 8.26
CA SER A 43 6.03 2.32 9.29
C SER A 43 4.81 2.65 10.14
N LEU A 44 4.00 1.65 10.46
CA LEU A 44 2.78 1.84 11.24
C LEU A 44 3.05 2.17 12.72
N THR A 45 4.27 1.92 13.22
CA THR A 45 4.69 2.34 14.57
C THR A 45 5.36 3.71 14.60
N CYS A 46 5.66 4.32 13.43
CA CYS A 46 6.34 5.61 13.37
C CYS A 46 5.37 6.78 13.65
N PRO A 47 5.59 7.60 14.71
CA PRO A 47 4.70 8.74 15.02
C PRO A 47 4.66 9.80 13.93
N HIS A 48 5.77 10.04 13.22
CA HIS A 48 5.81 10.98 12.11
C HIS A 48 5.01 10.48 10.90
N CYS A 49 4.91 9.16 10.70
CA CYS A 49 4.05 8.57 9.68
C CYS A 49 2.57 8.76 10.04
N ALA A 50 2.19 8.54 11.29
CA ALA A 50 0.84 8.84 11.76
C ALA A 50 0.49 10.33 11.57
N THR A 51 1.41 11.24 11.92
CA THR A 51 1.21 12.68 11.70
C THR A 51 1.04 13.00 10.20
N PHE A 52 1.80 12.37 9.31
CA PHE A 52 1.62 12.55 7.87
C PHE A 52 0.21 12.13 7.43
N HIS A 53 -0.24 10.95 7.82
CA HIS A 53 -1.57 10.45 7.46
C HIS A 53 -2.69 11.35 7.99
N THR A 54 -2.67 11.69 9.27
CA THR A 54 -3.73 12.50 9.89
C THR A 54 -3.78 13.96 9.42
N SER A 55 -2.62 14.55 9.07
CA SER A 55 -2.53 16.00 8.76
C SER A 55 -2.39 16.30 7.27
N ILE A 56 -1.75 15.43 6.48
CA ILE A 56 -1.43 15.66 5.07
C ILE A 56 -2.30 14.78 4.17
N PHE A 57 -2.26 13.46 4.37
CA PHE A 57 -2.91 12.51 3.49
C PHE A 57 -4.42 12.77 3.35
N ASN A 58 -5.14 13.05 4.44
CA ASN A 58 -6.57 13.34 4.40
C ASN A 58 -6.91 14.54 3.51
N LYS A 59 -6.07 15.58 3.53
CA LYS A 59 -6.22 16.75 2.66
C LYS A 59 -5.85 16.43 1.21
N LEU A 60 -4.74 15.70 1.04
CA LEU A 60 -4.29 15.24 -0.28
C LEU A 60 -5.36 14.35 -0.94
N LYS A 61 -5.95 13.45 -0.13
CA LYS A 61 -7.02 12.57 -0.61
C LYS A 61 -8.19 13.39 -1.15
N LYS A 62 -8.72 14.27 -0.34
CA LYS A 62 -9.90 15.08 -0.70
C LYS A 62 -9.64 16.03 -1.88
N GLU A 63 -8.47 16.67 -1.93
CA GLU A 63 -8.20 17.74 -2.90
C GLU A 63 -7.64 17.20 -4.23
N TYR A 64 -7.03 16.00 -4.26
CA TYR A 64 -6.32 15.53 -5.45
C TYR A 64 -6.54 14.04 -5.77
N ILE A 65 -6.60 13.15 -4.78
CA ILE A 65 -6.72 11.72 -5.05
C ILE A 65 -8.13 11.40 -5.53
N ASP A 66 -9.15 11.90 -4.81
CA ASP A 66 -10.56 11.68 -5.15
C ASP A 66 -10.93 12.36 -6.48
N GLU A 67 -10.20 13.41 -6.88
CA GLU A 67 -10.30 14.09 -8.17
C GLU A 67 -9.52 13.38 -9.31
N GLY A 68 -8.85 12.27 -9.02
CA GLY A 68 -8.08 11.51 -10.00
C GLY A 68 -6.77 12.16 -10.46
N LEU A 69 -6.36 13.25 -9.81
CA LEU A 69 -5.15 14.00 -10.16
C LEU A 69 -3.87 13.41 -9.59
N VAL A 70 -4.00 12.71 -8.46
CA VAL A 70 -2.89 12.08 -7.73
C VAL A 70 -3.18 10.61 -7.50
N ARG A 71 -2.20 9.76 -7.77
CA ARG A 71 -2.11 8.39 -7.29
C ARG A 71 -1.25 8.37 -6.03
N PHE A 72 -1.78 7.79 -4.96
CA PHE A 72 -1.05 7.60 -3.72
C PHE A 72 -0.65 6.14 -3.56
N GLU A 73 0.60 5.88 -3.19
CA GLU A 73 1.16 4.56 -2.93
C GLU A 73 1.71 4.51 -1.51
N HIS A 74 1.14 3.60 -0.70
CA HIS A 74 1.69 3.23 0.60
C HIS A 74 2.69 2.10 0.40
N HIS A 75 3.96 2.38 0.69
CA HIS A 75 5.04 1.41 0.67
C HIS A 75 5.37 1.01 2.10
N ALA A 76 5.10 -0.24 2.45
CA ALA A 76 5.37 -0.76 3.77
C ALA A 76 6.87 -0.76 4.07
N PHE A 77 7.24 -0.11 5.16
CA PHE A 77 8.61 -0.07 5.67
C PHE A 77 8.61 -0.31 7.19
N PRO A 78 8.21 -1.51 7.65
CA PRO A 78 8.09 -1.80 9.07
C PRO A 78 9.44 -1.65 9.78
N LEU A 79 9.46 -0.88 10.88
CA LEU A 79 10.67 -0.65 11.69
C LEU A 79 10.85 -1.72 12.77
N ASP A 80 9.76 -2.40 13.12
CA ASP A 80 9.68 -3.41 14.18
C ASP A 80 8.59 -4.45 13.88
N LEU A 81 8.51 -5.47 14.74
CA LEU A 81 7.54 -6.55 14.60
C LEU A 81 6.08 -6.07 14.74
N ALA A 82 5.84 -5.09 15.59
CA ALA A 82 4.49 -4.54 15.76
C ALA A 82 4.00 -3.84 14.48
N ALA A 83 4.88 -3.08 13.81
CA ALA A 83 4.58 -2.49 12.51
C ALA A 83 4.35 -3.55 11.43
N LEU A 84 5.14 -4.63 11.41
CA LEU A 84 4.95 -5.75 10.48
C LEU A 84 3.58 -6.40 10.71
N ASN A 85 3.22 -6.72 11.95
CA ASN A 85 1.95 -7.35 12.26
C ASN A 85 0.75 -6.45 11.93
N ALA A 86 0.86 -5.16 12.16
CA ALA A 86 -0.17 -4.20 11.76
C ALA A 86 -0.36 -4.14 10.24
N GLU A 87 0.72 -4.16 9.45
CA GLU A 87 0.67 -4.27 7.99
C GLU A 87 0.03 -5.59 7.53
N VAL A 88 0.35 -6.71 8.18
CA VAL A 88 -0.29 -8.00 7.90
C VAL A 88 -1.80 -7.90 8.10
N VAL A 89 -2.27 -7.30 9.21
CA VAL A 89 -3.71 -7.13 9.48
C VAL A 89 -4.38 -6.23 8.44
N VAL A 90 -3.73 -5.15 8.00
CA VAL A 90 -4.22 -4.31 6.90
C VAL A 90 -4.38 -5.13 5.61
N ARG A 91 -3.39 -5.97 5.28
CA ARG A 91 -3.40 -6.82 4.07
C ARG A 91 -4.37 -7.99 4.15
N CYS A 92 -4.86 -8.33 5.35
CA CYS A 92 -5.94 -9.29 5.55
C CYS A 92 -7.25 -8.90 4.85
N GLN A 93 -7.48 -7.63 4.61
CA GLN A 93 -8.59 -7.15 3.80
C GLN A 93 -8.40 -7.52 2.33
N THR A 94 -9.51 -7.79 1.65
CA THR A 94 -9.48 -8.15 0.22
C THR A 94 -9.65 -6.94 -0.69
N ASN A 95 -10.44 -5.96 -0.26
CA ASN A 95 -10.77 -4.77 -1.02
C ASN A 95 -9.79 -3.62 -0.72
N ASN A 96 -9.22 -3.01 -1.76
CA ASN A 96 -8.24 -1.92 -1.61
C ASN A 96 -8.77 -0.70 -0.84
N GLU A 97 -10.02 -0.30 -1.07
CA GLU A 97 -10.62 0.83 -0.36
C GLU A 97 -10.72 0.54 1.15
N THR A 98 -11.15 -0.67 1.50
CA THR A 98 -11.23 -1.11 2.90
C THR A 98 -9.84 -1.25 3.53
N LYS A 99 -8.83 -1.73 2.76
CA LYS A 99 -7.42 -1.72 3.21
C LYS A 99 -6.96 -0.31 3.59
N PHE A 100 -7.25 0.69 2.74
CA PHE A 100 -6.87 2.07 3.02
C PHE A 100 -7.61 2.64 4.23
N LYS A 101 -8.91 2.37 4.37
CA LYS A 101 -9.68 2.80 5.54
C LYS A 101 -9.11 2.19 6.82
N LEU A 102 -8.75 0.91 6.79
CA LEU A 102 -8.13 0.24 7.94
C LEU A 102 -6.72 0.80 8.21
N LEU A 103 -5.92 1.05 7.17
CA LEU A 103 -4.61 1.68 7.28
C LEU A 103 -4.71 3.06 7.97
N GLU A 104 -5.67 3.89 7.54
CA GLU A 104 -5.94 5.20 8.14
C GLU A 104 -6.31 5.05 9.62
N GLU A 105 -7.17 4.09 9.95
CA GLU A 105 -7.61 3.88 11.34
C GLU A 105 -6.48 3.32 12.22
N ILE A 106 -5.63 2.46 11.69
CA ILE A 106 -4.41 1.99 12.38
C ILE A 106 -3.51 3.19 12.73
N TYR A 107 -3.33 4.16 11.81
CA TYR A 107 -2.59 5.38 12.12
C TYR A 107 -3.32 6.28 13.13
N ASN A 108 -4.62 6.47 12.99
CA ASN A 108 -5.43 7.29 13.91
C ASN A 108 -5.38 6.76 15.35
N LYS A 109 -5.38 5.43 15.48
CA LYS A 109 -5.35 4.74 16.78
C LYS A 109 -3.93 4.31 17.20
N GLN A 110 -2.86 4.84 16.56
CA GLN A 110 -1.49 4.41 16.84
C GLN A 110 -1.15 4.47 18.33
N THR A 111 -1.51 5.54 19.04
CA THR A 111 -1.25 5.69 20.48
C THR A 111 -2.06 4.73 21.36
N PHE A 112 -3.09 4.09 20.81
CA PHE A 112 -3.88 3.08 21.50
C PHE A 112 -3.24 1.69 21.40
N TRP A 113 -2.77 1.30 20.20
CA TRP A 113 -2.29 -0.06 19.96
C TRP A 113 -0.76 -0.20 20.00
N ALA A 114 0.00 0.83 19.61
CA ALA A 114 1.47 0.78 19.57
C ALA A 114 2.07 1.16 20.95
N VAL A 115 1.71 0.41 21.99
CA VAL A 115 2.08 0.70 23.38
C VAL A 115 2.74 -0.50 24.06
N GLY A 116 3.79 -0.24 24.84
CA GLY A 116 4.52 -1.30 25.54
C GLY A 116 5.42 -2.14 24.63
N SER A 117 5.84 -3.31 25.12
CA SER A 117 6.76 -4.21 24.42
C SER A 117 6.23 -5.65 24.30
N ASP A 118 5.06 -5.95 24.87
CA ASP A 118 4.42 -7.25 24.78
C ASP A 118 3.70 -7.38 23.44
N ILE A 119 4.30 -8.13 22.52
CA ILE A 119 3.77 -8.28 21.16
C ILE A 119 2.38 -8.94 21.13
N ASN A 120 2.06 -9.81 22.06
CA ASN A 120 0.76 -10.46 22.11
C ASN A 120 -0.32 -9.44 22.46
N LYS A 121 -0.08 -8.57 23.45
CA LYS A 121 -0.99 -7.47 23.80
C LYS A 121 -1.14 -6.48 22.67
N ILE A 122 -0.05 -6.15 21.99
CA ILE A 122 -0.07 -5.26 20.82
C ILE A 122 -0.93 -5.89 19.71
N ASN A 123 -0.74 -7.17 19.41
CA ASN A 123 -1.56 -7.87 18.40
C ASN A 123 -3.04 -7.89 18.78
N ASP A 124 -3.38 -8.09 20.05
CA ASP A 124 -4.77 -8.04 20.52
C ASP A 124 -5.39 -6.63 20.33
N LEU A 125 -4.61 -5.57 20.55
CA LEU A 125 -5.06 -4.21 20.31
C LEU A 125 -5.20 -3.90 18.81
N ILE A 126 -4.29 -4.38 17.97
CA ILE A 126 -4.40 -4.28 16.50
C ILE A 126 -5.66 -5.02 16.00
N LYS A 127 -5.91 -6.23 16.52
CA LYS A 127 -7.11 -7.01 16.17
C LYS A 127 -8.40 -6.29 16.57
N LYS A 128 -8.42 -5.56 17.69
CA LYS A 128 -9.57 -4.71 18.05
C LYS A 128 -9.82 -3.60 17.03
N VAL A 129 -8.77 -3.01 16.46
CA VAL A 129 -8.94 -2.06 15.36
C VAL A 129 -9.45 -2.76 14.10
N GLY A 130 -8.91 -3.92 13.77
CA GLY A 130 -9.32 -4.71 12.60
C GLY A 130 -10.78 -5.17 12.66
N SER A 131 -11.31 -5.46 13.86
CA SER A 131 -12.69 -5.89 14.03
C SER A 131 -13.73 -4.84 13.65
N ASP A 132 -13.38 -3.55 13.72
CA ASP A 132 -14.22 -2.44 13.24
C ASP A 132 -14.38 -2.45 11.70
N PHE A 133 -13.64 -3.32 10.99
CA PHE A 133 -13.59 -3.46 9.53
C PHE A 133 -13.98 -4.88 9.06
N ASP A 134 -14.89 -5.54 9.77
CA ASP A 134 -15.42 -6.88 9.44
C ASP A 134 -14.35 -7.97 9.37
N LEU A 135 -13.18 -7.78 10.02
CA LEU A 135 -12.19 -8.83 10.20
C LEU A 135 -12.49 -9.62 11.47
N THR A 136 -12.78 -10.92 11.31
CA THR A 136 -12.91 -11.81 12.47
C THR A 136 -11.56 -12.07 13.11
N GLU A 137 -11.54 -12.36 14.41
CA GLU A 137 -10.32 -12.70 15.13
C GLU A 137 -9.63 -13.92 14.50
N GLU A 138 -10.40 -14.95 14.13
CA GLU A 138 -9.89 -16.15 13.47
C GLU A 138 -9.15 -15.80 12.16
N LYS A 139 -9.77 -14.95 11.32
CA LYS A 139 -9.16 -14.51 10.06
C LYS A 139 -7.86 -13.73 10.31
N MET A 140 -7.85 -12.83 11.29
CA MET A 140 -6.66 -12.05 11.61
C MET A 140 -5.53 -12.93 12.17
N ASN A 141 -5.86 -13.91 13.01
CA ASN A 141 -4.87 -14.88 13.51
C ASN A 141 -4.28 -15.69 12.35
N ALA A 142 -5.09 -16.21 11.44
CA ALA A 142 -4.62 -16.93 10.25
C ALA A 142 -3.72 -16.04 9.36
N CYS A 143 -4.04 -14.74 9.22
CA CYS A 143 -3.19 -13.80 8.49
C CYS A 143 -1.85 -13.55 9.20
N LEU A 144 -1.85 -13.40 10.52
CA LEU A 144 -0.63 -13.18 11.31
C LEU A 144 0.30 -14.40 11.31
N GLU A 145 -0.24 -15.60 11.13
CA GLU A 145 0.53 -16.84 10.97
C GLU A 145 1.00 -17.11 9.55
N ASN A 146 0.52 -16.32 8.58
CA ASN A 146 0.86 -16.50 7.16
C ASN A 146 2.24 -15.89 6.86
N SER A 147 3.27 -16.73 6.74
CA SER A 147 4.63 -16.33 6.42
C SER A 147 4.76 -15.67 5.03
N ASP A 148 3.96 -16.07 4.05
CA ASP A 148 4.05 -15.52 2.70
C ASP A 148 3.70 -14.03 2.68
N VAL A 149 2.69 -13.61 3.46
CA VAL A 149 2.32 -12.20 3.60
C VAL A 149 3.40 -11.41 4.33
N GLN A 150 3.99 -11.99 5.38
CA GLN A 150 5.09 -11.36 6.11
C GLN A 150 6.32 -11.19 5.20
N ASP A 151 6.70 -12.23 4.46
CA ASP A 151 7.82 -12.20 3.53
C ASP A 151 7.61 -11.19 2.41
N GLU A 152 6.38 -11.06 1.90
CA GLU A 152 6.03 -10.05 0.91
C GLU A 152 6.29 -8.63 1.45
N ILE A 153 5.85 -8.31 2.67
CA ILE A 153 6.06 -7.02 3.31
C ILE A 153 7.55 -6.76 3.57
N LEU A 154 8.28 -7.77 4.04
CA LEU A 154 9.72 -7.64 4.30
C LEU A 154 10.52 -7.47 2.99
N ASN A 155 10.13 -8.17 1.92
CA ASN A 155 10.73 -8.01 0.61
C ASN A 155 10.46 -6.60 0.02
N GLU A 156 9.25 -6.06 0.21
CA GLU A 156 8.94 -4.68 -0.17
C GLU A 156 9.87 -3.68 0.53
N ARG A 157 10.10 -3.85 1.84
CA ARG A 157 11.06 -3.04 2.60
C ARG A 157 12.49 -3.17 2.06
N ILE A 158 12.94 -4.40 1.78
CA ILE A 158 14.29 -4.66 1.25
C ILE A 158 14.47 -3.99 -0.12
N GLU A 159 13.49 -4.11 -1.01
CA GLU A 159 13.53 -3.49 -2.33
C GLU A 159 13.49 -1.96 -2.23
N ALA A 160 12.68 -1.40 -1.32
CA ALA A 160 12.66 0.03 -1.04
C ALA A 160 14.04 0.53 -0.58
N GLN A 161 14.69 -0.19 0.33
CA GLN A 161 16.03 0.15 0.80
C GLN A 161 17.08 0.09 -0.32
N LYS A 162 17.04 -0.95 -1.15
CA LYS A 162 17.97 -1.11 -2.28
C LYS A 162 17.77 -0.04 -3.35
N LYS A 163 16.53 0.16 -3.78
CA LYS A 163 16.20 1.02 -4.92
C LYS A 163 16.19 2.51 -4.57
N TYR A 164 15.54 2.87 -3.45
CA TYR A 164 15.29 4.25 -3.08
C TYR A 164 16.18 4.76 -1.95
N LYS A 165 17.07 3.90 -1.41
CA LYS A 165 17.99 4.23 -0.29
C LYS A 165 17.23 4.83 0.90
N ILE A 166 16.13 4.14 1.30
CA ILE A 166 15.30 4.58 2.42
C ILE A 166 16.04 4.30 3.74
N GLU A 167 16.25 5.34 4.53
CA GLU A 167 16.97 5.30 5.81
C GLU A 167 16.06 5.70 6.99
N SER A 168 14.94 6.33 6.71
CA SER A 168 14.01 6.83 7.73
C SER A 168 12.58 6.87 7.21
N THR A 169 11.60 6.91 8.14
CA THR A 169 10.18 7.02 7.82
C THR A 169 9.56 8.26 8.48
N PRO A 170 8.59 8.93 7.84
CA PRO A 170 8.22 8.71 6.45
C PRO A 170 9.28 9.25 5.47
N THR A 171 9.58 8.49 4.41
CA THR A 171 10.27 9.04 3.24
C THR A 171 9.26 9.16 2.11
N ILE A 172 9.20 10.33 1.47
CA ILE A 172 8.18 10.68 0.50
C ILE A 172 8.83 10.99 -0.84
N PHE A 173 8.24 10.47 -1.92
CA PHE A 173 8.57 10.87 -3.28
C PHE A 173 7.32 11.45 -3.96
N VAL A 174 7.52 12.50 -4.72
CA VAL A 174 6.53 13.01 -5.67
C VAL A 174 7.07 12.72 -7.06
N ASN A 175 6.38 11.86 -7.78
CA ASN A 175 6.93 11.16 -8.93
C ASN A 175 8.26 10.47 -8.55
N GLU A 176 9.35 10.73 -9.27
CA GLU A 176 10.66 10.13 -8.96
C GLU A 176 11.57 11.03 -8.09
N LYS A 177 11.03 12.16 -7.56
CA LYS A 177 11.82 13.12 -6.78
C LYS A 177 11.53 12.97 -5.29
N LYS A 178 12.58 12.69 -4.52
CA LYS A 178 12.49 12.67 -3.05
C LYS A 178 12.09 14.05 -2.54
N TYR A 179 11.02 14.08 -1.76
CA TYR A 179 10.61 15.29 -1.04
C TYR A 179 11.56 15.54 0.12
N SER A 180 12.20 16.71 0.15
CA SER A 180 13.08 17.14 1.22
C SER A 180 12.46 18.34 1.95
N GLY A 181 12.36 18.26 3.26
CA GLY A 181 11.86 19.36 4.09
C GLY A 181 10.85 18.89 5.15
N LYS A 182 10.42 19.83 6.00
CA LYS A 182 9.35 19.56 6.94
C LYS A 182 8.07 19.21 6.20
N VAL A 183 7.39 18.17 6.66
CA VAL A 183 6.10 17.75 6.15
C VAL A 183 5.05 18.78 6.57
N ASP A 184 4.81 19.73 5.66
CA ASP A 184 3.86 20.82 5.80
C ASP A 184 2.93 20.83 4.58
N TYR A 185 1.63 20.82 4.80
CA TYR A 185 0.67 20.68 3.72
C TYR A 185 0.78 21.78 2.67
N LYS A 186 0.98 23.04 3.08
CA LYS A 186 1.07 24.18 2.14
C LYS A 186 2.26 24.03 1.19
N LYS A 187 3.41 23.56 1.72
CA LYS A 187 4.61 23.30 0.90
C LYS A 187 4.40 22.08 0.02
N PHE A 188 3.80 21.01 0.57
CA PHE A 188 3.52 19.79 -0.15
C PHE A 188 2.54 20.05 -1.32
N LYS A 189 1.45 20.77 -1.07
CA LYS A 189 0.50 21.21 -2.08
C LYS A 189 1.15 21.92 -3.25
N LYS A 190 2.05 22.87 -3.00
CA LYS A 190 2.79 23.58 -4.08
C LYS A 190 3.61 22.64 -4.96
N ILE A 191 4.16 21.56 -4.37
CA ILE A 191 4.91 20.57 -5.14
C ILE A 191 3.97 19.72 -6.01
N ILE A 192 2.83 19.30 -5.47
CA ILE A 192 1.81 18.60 -6.25
C ILE A 192 1.37 19.48 -7.43
N GLU A 193 0.96 20.72 -7.16
CA GLU A 193 0.48 21.65 -8.20
C GLU A 193 1.52 21.94 -9.28
N LYS A 194 2.81 21.95 -8.94
CA LYS A 194 3.89 22.14 -9.93
C LYS A 194 4.07 20.92 -10.85
N ASN A 195 3.62 19.73 -10.44
CA ASN A 195 3.77 18.50 -11.21
C ASN A 195 2.47 18.08 -11.94
N LEU A 196 1.35 18.79 -11.71
CA LEU A 196 0.11 18.67 -12.49
C LEU A 196 0.22 19.39 -13.82
#